data_54eb195b650b2bc0cb33fa1557c33f14
#
_entry.id   54eb195b650b2bc0cb33fa1557c33f14
#
_cell.length_a   1.000
_cell.length_b   1.000
_cell.length_c   1.000
_cell.angle_alpha   90.00
_cell.angle_beta   90.00
_cell.angle_gamma   90.00
#
_symmetry.space_group_name_H-M   'P 1'
#
loop_
_entity.id
_entity.type
_entity.pdbx_description
1 polymer ?
#
loop_
_entity_poly.entity_id
_entity_poly.type
_entity_poly.pdbx_seq_one_letter_code
_entity_poly.pdbx_strand_id
1 'polypeptide(L)'
;MERKMEVHSLGYRTDLIFPKFDGEIIDRGVYLVILTPSNPTFYWGNFLLFPNPPGKDDFGNWKRVFAEEIGSRLNVEHMAFGWDSVEGQLGEVKPFLDEGFNLNQSVVLDTHQVKIPPKYNREVMIRPITEDWEWEQAIQNQIACRPPEFSLQGYQVFKRGQMERYRQMTRAGLGVWVGAFLEKQLVADLGVFVTDKIGRFQQVETHPEYRRRGICGTLVYRASCYALEHIGVNTLVMVADENYHAAKIYESIGFKPKEHQVSLDWWDKSKV
;
A
#
# COMPACT_ATOMS: atom_id res chain seq x y z
N MET A 1 8.89 -28.37 -16.61
CA MET A 1 9.00 -27.24 -15.64
C MET A 1 7.73 -26.43 -15.75
N GLU A 2 6.98 -26.30 -14.68
CA GLU A 2 5.83 -25.41 -14.65
C GLU A 2 6.33 -23.97 -14.87
N ARG A 3 5.66 -23.26 -15.77
CA ARG A 3 5.98 -21.86 -16.07
C ARG A 3 5.58 -21.03 -14.86
N LYS A 4 6.56 -20.34 -14.23
CA LYS A 4 6.27 -19.40 -13.14
C LYS A 4 5.92 -18.03 -13.71
N MET A 5 5.01 -17.33 -13.06
CA MET A 5 4.71 -15.94 -13.38
C MET A 5 5.78 -15.04 -12.77
N GLU A 6 6.49 -14.29 -13.60
CA GLU A 6 7.45 -13.28 -13.16
C GLU A 6 6.74 -11.92 -13.06
N VAL A 7 6.94 -11.21 -11.95
CA VAL A 7 6.38 -9.86 -11.71
C VAL A 7 7.48 -8.84 -12.00
N HIS A 8 7.25 -7.99 -13.00
CA HIS A 8 8.23 -7.02 -13.50
C HIS A 8 8.05 -5.63 -12.87
N SER A 9 6.81 -5.19 -12.68
CA SER A 9 6.51 -3.86 -12.14
C SER A 9 7.06 -3.70 -10.72
N LEU A 10 7.70 -2.56 -10.48
CA LEU A 10 8.27 -2.21 -9.18
C LEU A 10 7.17 -2.07 -8.12
N GLY A 11 6.00 -1.56 -8.52
CA GLY A 11 4.83 -1.44 -7.66
C GLY A 11 4.43 -2.78 -7.07
N TYR A 12 4.02 -3.75 -7.91
CA TYR A 12 3.59 -5.07 -7.42
C TYR A 12 4.72 -5.89 -6.81
N ARG A 13 5.95 -5.84 -7.35
CA ARG A 13 7.10 -6.51 -6.72
C ARG A 13 7.28 -6.10 -5.26
N THR A 14 7.11 -4.83 -4.96
CA THR A 14 7.23 -4.31 -3.59
C THR A 14 5.97 -4.54 -2.76
N ASP A 15 4.79 -4.67 -3.36
CA ASP A 15 3.57 -5.08 -2.66
C ASP A 15 3.65 -6.54 -2.15
N LEU A 16 4.33 -7.41 -2.89
CA LEU A 16 4.52 -8.81 -2.48
C LEU A 16 5.39 -9.01 -1.23
N ILE A 17 6.04 -7.97 -0.70
CA ILE A 17 6.75 -8.01 0.58
C ILE A 17 5.80 -8.46 1.71
N PHE A 18 4.58 -7.94 1.70
CA PHE A 18 3.62 -8.14 2.78
C PHE A 18 3.08 -9.57 2.81
N PRO A 19 2.53 -10.14 1.73
CA PRO A 19 2.07 -11.53 1.75
C PRO A 19 3.21 -12.55 1.86
N LYS A 20 4.45 -12.20 1.55
CA LYS A 20 5.61 -13.06 1.84
C LYS A 20 5.88 -13.21 3.33
N PHE A 21 5.43 -12.28 4.16
CA PHE A 21 5.65 -12.31 5.60
C PHE A 21 4.63 -13.19 6.34
N ASP A 22 3.34 -12.97 6.11
CA ASP A 22 2.27 -13.62 6.88
C ASP A 22 1.10 -14.13 6.04
N GLY A 23 1.26 -14.14 4.72
CA GLY A 23 0.26 -14.59 3.76
C GLY A 23 0.74 -15.77 2.92
N GLU A 24 0.01 -16.01 1.85
CA GLU A 24 0.32 -17.01 0.83
C GLU A 24 0.40 -16.35 -0.53
N ILE A 25 1.41 -16.73 -1.32
CA ILE A 25 1.51 -16.38 -2.74
C ILE A 25 1.52 -17.70 -3.52
N ILE A 26 0.44 -17.98 -4.23
CA ILE A 26 0.29 -19.20 -5.01
C ILE A 26 0.45 -18.86 -6.49
N ASP A 27 1.51 -19.37 -7.10
CA ASP A 27 1.79 -19.19 -8.52
C ASP A 27 1.05 -20.24 -9.35
N ARG A 28 0.15 -19.78 -10.21
CA ARG A 28 -0.60 -20.62 -11.16
C ARG A 28 0.00 -20.57 -12.58
N GLY A 29 1.15 -19.94 -12.74
CA GLY A 29 1.84 -19.79 -14.03
C GLY A 29 1.25 -18.74 -14.96
N VAL A 30 -0.05 -18.47 -14.87
CA VAL A 30 -0.80 -17.48 -15.66
C VAL A 30 -1.40 -16.35 -14.81
N TYR A 31 -1.36 -16.48 -13.50
CA TYR A 31 -1.66 -15.45 -12.48
C TYR A 31 -1.09 -15.86 -11.14
N LEU A 32 -0.97 -14.89 -10.23
CA LEU A 32 -0.69 -15.14 -8.81
C LEU A 32 -1.97 -14.98 -7.99
N VAL A 33 -2.15 -15.87 -7.00
CA VAL A 33 -3.17 -15.74 -5.96
C VAL A 33 -2.48 -15.22 -4.72
N ILE A 34 -2.93 -14.08 -4.21
CA ILE A 34 -2.44 -13.48 -2.98
C ILE A 34 -3.50 -13.64 -1.90
N LEU A 35 -3.13 -14.24 -0.77
CA LEU A 35 -4.01 -14.49 0.35
C LEU A 35 -3.38 -13.97 1.65
N THR A 36 -4.19 -13.33 2.48
CA THR A 36 -3.85 -12.92 3.84
C THR A 36 -4.95 -13.40 4.78
N PRO A 37 -4.93 -14.69 5.21
CA PRO A 37 -5.99 -15.26 6.05
C PRO A 37 -6.14 -14.55 7.40
N SER A 38 -5.08 -13.94 7.91
CA SER A 38 -5.09 -13.16 9.15
C SER A 38 -5.90 -11.84 9.06
N ASN A 39 -6.15 -11.34 7.84
CA ASN A 39 -6.95 -10.12 7.60
C ASN A 39 -7.81 -10.27 6.32
N PRO A 40 -8.90 -11.07 6.36
CA PRO A 40 -9.74 -11.33 5.18
C PRO A 40 -10.46 -10.08 4.66
N THR A 41 -10.63 -9.05 5.48
CA THR A 41 -11.23 -7.77 5.10
C THR A 41 -10.26 -6.81 4.40
N PHE A 42 -9.00 -7.19 4.29
CA PHE A 42 -7.99 -6.41 3.56
C PHE A 42 -8.06 -6.73 2.06
N TYR A 43 -8.66 -5.87 1.26
CA TYR A 43 -8.87 -6.09 -0.19
C TYR A 43 -7.56 -6.35 -0.92
N TRP A 44 -6.57 -5.50 -0.74
CA TRP A 44 -5.22 -5.61 -1.33
C TRP A 44 -4.27 -6.55 -0.57
N GLY A 45 -4.79 -7.32 0.34
CA GLY A 45 -4.15 -8.51 0.93
C GLY A 45 -4.72 -9.81 0.37
N ASN A 46 -5.86 -9.75 -0.36
CA ASN A 46 -6.58 -10.89 -0.90
C ASN A 46 -7.02 -10.58 -2.34
N PHE A 47 -6.12 -10.78 -3.30
CA PHE A 47 -6.35 -10.38 -4.69
C PHE A 47 -5.68 -11.34 -5.69
N LEU A 48 -6.08 -11.22 -6.94
CA LEU A 48 -5.41 -11.88 -8.06
C LEU A 48 -4.52 -10.89 -8.80
N LEU A 49 -3.30 -11.31 -9.13
CA LEU A 49 -2.38 -10.55 -9.97
C LEU A 49 -2.17 -11.28 -11.30
N PHE A 50 -2.53 -10.62 -12.40
CA PHE A 50 -2.39 -11.12 -13.75
C PHE A 50 -1.15 -10.55 -14.44
N PRO A 51 -0.56 -11.22 -15.44
CA PRO A 51 0.58 -10.68 -16.17
C PRO A 51 0.23 -9.54 -17.14
N ASN A 52 -1.04 -9.46 -17.57
CA ASN A 52 -1.51 -8.49 -18.56
C ASN A 52 -2.84 -7.85 -18.13
N PRO A 53 -3.18 -6.66 -18.66
CA PRO A 53 -4.49 -6.07 -18.47
C PRO A 53 -5.61 -6.96 -19.01
N PRO A 54 -6.86 -6.80 -18.54
CA PRO A 54 -7.97 -7.63 -18.96
C PRO A 54 -8.25 -7.53 -20.48
N GLY A 55 -8.45 -8.68 -21.11
CA GLY A 55 -8.93 -8.81 -22.48
C GLY A 55 -10.44 -8.95 -22.58
N LYS A 56 -10.93 -9.18 -23.80
CA LYS A 56 -12.37 -9.17 -24.14
C LYS A 56 -13.23 -10.16 -23.32
N ASP A 57 -12.68 -11.34 -22.99
CA ASP A 57 -13.42 -12.42 -22.31
C ASP A 57 -13.03 -12.57 -20.84
N ASP A 58 -12.19 -11.67 -20.31
CA ASP A 58 -11.63 -11.82 -18.97
C ASP A 58 -12.59 -11.43 -17.84
N PHE A 59 -13.59 -10.62 -18.09
CA PHE A 59 -14.53 -10.19 -17.05
C PHE A 59 -15.16 -11.39 -16.30
N GLY A 60 -15.82 -12.28 -17.03
CA GLY A 60 -16.44 -13.48 -16.43
C GLY A 60 -15.39 -14.46 -15.87
N ASN A 61 -14.27 -14.62 -16.57
CA ASN A 61 -13.21 -15.53 -16.18
C ASN A 61 -12.53 -15.08 -14.87
N TRP A 62 -12.16 -13.80 -14.74
CA TRP A 62 -11.50 -13.30 -13.53
C TRP A 62 -12.39 -13.39 -12.30
N LYS A 63 -13.68 -13.08 -12.43
CA LYS A 63 -14.67 -13.25 -11.34
C LYS A 63 -14.78 -14.71 -10.90
N ARG A 64 -14.87 -15.65 -11.87
CA ARG A 64 -14.93 -17.08 -11.58
C ARG A 64 -13.67 -17.56 -10.87
N VAL A 65 -12.49 -17.19 -11.40
CA VAL A 65 -11.21 -17.57 -10.80
C VAL A 65 -11.06 -16.99 -9.38
N PHE A 66 -11.49 -15.76 -9.15
CA PHE A 66 -11.48 -15.17 -7.81
C PHE A 66 -12.38 -15.95 -6.84
N ALA A 67 -13.58 -16.32 -7.26
CA ALA A 67 -14.48 -17.10 -6.43
C ALA A 67 -13.90 -18.49 -6.09
N GLU A 68 -13.23 -19.13 -7.03
CA GLU A 68 -12.61 -20.44 -6.85
C GLU A 68 -11.35 -20.37 -5.98
N GLU A 69 -10.47 -19.40 -6.19
CA GLU A 69 -9.16 -19.34 -5.53
C GLU A 69 -9.18 -18.61 -4.18
N ILE A 70 -10.01 -17.59 -4.03
CA ILE A 70 -10.08 -16.73 -2.84
C ILE A 70 -11.40 -16.93 -2.11
N GLY A 71 -12.54 -16.76 -2.82
CA GLY A 71 -13.87 -16.87 -2.22
C GLY A 71 -14.16 -18.22 -1.58
N SER A 72 -13.64 -19.32 -2.14
CA SER A 72 -13.80 -20.67 -1.56
C SER A 72 -12.96 -20.90 -0.29
N ARG A 73 -11.90 -20.11 -0.08
CA ARG A 73 -10.95 -20.27 1.04
C ARG A 73 -11.20 -19.29 2.17
N LEU A 74 -11.62 -18.08 1.80
CA LEU A 74 -11.84 -16.98 2.72
C LEU A 74 -13.25 -16.44 2.55
N ASN A 75 -13.91 -16.14 3.68
CA ASN A 75 -15.20 -15.45 3.62
C ASN A 75 -14.96 -13.96 3.36
N VAL A 76 -14.74 -13.61 2.08
CA VAL A 76 -14.48 -12.23 1.65
C VAL A 76 -15.72 -11.65 0.95
N GLU A 77 -15.98 -10.37 1.15
CA GLU A 77 -17.09 -9.61 0.56
C GLU A 77 -16.61 -8.60 -0.50
N HIS A 78 -15.43 -8.88 -1.08
CA HIS A 78 -14.82 -8.05 -2.10
C HIS A 78 -14.25 -8.88 -3.24
N MET A 79 -13.90 -8.23 -4.33
CA MET A 79 -13.03 -8.74 -5.38
C MET A 79 -11.96 -7.70 -5.68
N ALA A 80 -10.71 -8.15 -5.88
CA ALA A 80 -9.60 -7.27 -6.23
C ALA A 80 -8.71 -7.93 -7.29
N PHE A 81 -8.38 -7.15 -8.34
CA PHE A 81 -7.60 -7.59 -9.48
C PHE A 81 -6.51 -6.58 -9.80
N GLY A 82 -5.28 -7.05 -9.89
CA GLY A 82 -4.17 -6.28 -10.41
C GLY A 82 -3.60 -6.90 -11.68
N TRP A 83 -2.83 -6.16 -12.44
CA TRP A 83 -2.05 -6.69 -13.55
C TRP A 83 -0.69 -6.01 -13.67
N ASP A 84 0.29 -6.81 -14.09
CA ASP A 84 1.70 -6.45 -14.11
C ASP A 84 2.05 -5.59 -15.33
N SER A 85 1.55 -4.34 -15.34
CA SER A 85 1.83 -3.32 -16.36
C SER A 85 2.55 -2.15 -15.73
N VAL A 86 3.58 -1.63 -16.42
CA VAL A 86 4.36 -0.47 -15.99
C VAL A 86 3.90 0.84 -16.64
N GLU A 87 3.12 0.76 -17.71
CA GLU A 87 2.67 1.92 -18.48
C GLU A 87 1.21 2.31 -18.21
N GLY A 88 0.55 1.65 -17.27
CA GLY A 88 -0.84 1.96 -16.93
C GLY A 88 -1.87 1.57 -17.98
N GLN A 89 -1.58 0.54 -18.78
CA GLN A 89 -2.56 0.06 -19.78
C GLN A 89 -3.80 -0.48 -19.09
N LEU A 90 -4.99 -0.01 -19.55
CA LEU A 90 -6.27 -0.36 -18.94
C LEU A 90 -6.80 -1.71 -19.42
N GLY A 91 -6.63 -2.03 -20.71
CA GLY A 91 -7.30 -3.18 -21.35
C GLY A 91 -8.82 -3.00 -21.40
N GLU A 92 -9.55 -4.09 -21.38
CA GLU A 92 -11.02 -4.13 -21.47
C GLU A 92 -11.67 -3.99 -20.08
N VAL A 93 -11.42 -2.86 -19.40
CA VAL A 93 -11.98 -2.61 -18.03
C VAL A 93 -13.47 -2.27 -18.04
N LYS A 94 -14.04 -1.88 -19.19
CA LYS A 94 -15.43 -1.39 -19.25
C LYS A 94 -16.46 -2.38 -18.69
N PRO A 95 -16.42 -3.71 -18.95
CA PRO A 95 -17.37 -4.65 -18.37
C PRO A 95 -17.31 -4.69 -16.83
N PHE A 96 -16.14 -4.50 -16.24
CA PHE A 96 -15.96 -4.41 -14.78
C PHE A 96 -16.60 -3.13 -14.24
N LEU A 97 -16.38 -2.00 -14.88
CA LEU A 97 -16.94 -0.70 -14.46
C LEU A 97 -18.47 -0.68 -14.55
N ASP A 98 -19.04 -1.28 -15.59
CA ASP A 98 -20.49 -1.42 -15.77
C ASP A 98 -21.13 -2.26 -14.64
N GLU A 99 -20.39 -3.19 -14.02
CA GLU A 99 -20.79 -4.00 -12.86
C GLU A 99 -20.41 -3.35 -11.50
N GLY A 100 -19.94 -2.12 -11.52
CA GLY A 100 -19.70 -1.33 -10.30
C GLY A 100 -18.33 -1.51 -9.66
N PHE A 101 -17.36 -2.08 -10.37
CA PHE A 101 -15.95 -2.06 -9.94
C PHE A 101 -15.40 -0.63 -9.95
N ASN A 102 -14.51 -0.34 -9.02
CA ASN A 102 -13.71 0.88 -9.04
C ASN A 102 -12.42 0.62 -9.83
N LEU A 103 -12.02 1.61 -10.63
CA LEU A 103 -10.72 1.64 -11.30
C LEU A 103 -9.76 2.46 -10.46
N ASN A 104 -8.67 1.83 -10.02
CA ASN A 104 -7.61 2.50 -9.28
C ASN A 104 -6.41 2.73 -10.20
N GLN A 105 -5.94 3.95 -10.28
CA GLN A 105 -4.76 4.35 -11.02
C GLN A 105 -3.77 5.01 -10.08
N SER A 106 -2.57 4.46 -10.01
CA SER A 106 -1.51 4.91 -9.12
C SER A 106 -0.23 5.16 -9.89
N VAL A 107 0.49 6.19 -9.48
CA VAL A 107 1.86 6.42 -9.93
C VAL A 107 2.83 5.77 -8.95
N VAL A 108 3.76 4.98 -9.47
CA VAL A 108 4.89 4.44 -8.73
C VAL A 108 6.06 5.41 -8.91
N LEU A 109 6.55 5.93 -7.80
CA LEU A 109 7.69 6.85 -7.81
C LEU A 109 8.89 6.18 -7.14
N ASP A 110 10.08 6.43 -7.66
CA ASP A 110 11.32 5.99 -7.04
C ASP A 110 12.31 7.14 -6.81
N THR A 111 13.25 6.90 -5.90
CA THR A 111 14.42 7.77 -5.72
C THR A 111 15.57 7.00 -5.07
N HIS A 112 16.81 7.43 -5.39
CA HIS A 112 18.04 7.00 -4.72
C HIS A 112 18.60 8.08 -3.79
N GLN A 113 18.05 9.30 -3.86
CA GLN A 113 18.52 10.45 -3.10
C GLN A 113 17.37 11.41 -2.85
N VAL A 114 17.29 11.92 -1.64
CA VAL A 114 16.24 12.86 -1.23
C VAL A 114 16.80 14.25 -0.94
N LYS A 115 15.96 15.26 -1.08
CA LYS A 115 16.25 16.66 -0.76
C LYS A 115 15.23 17.20 0.25
N ILE A 116 15.64 18.21 1.00
CA ILE A 116 14.78 18.86 1.99
C ILE A 116 13.54 19.43 1.30
N PRO A 117 12.32 19.13 1.80
CA PRO A 117 11.08 19.63 1.22
C PRO A 117 10.98 21.17 1.35
N PRO A 118 10.35 21.85 0.37
CA PRO A 118 10.20 23.31 0.41
C PRO A 118 9.50 23.82 1.67
N LYS A 119 8.54 23.08 2.19
CA LYS A 119 7.84 23.36 3.45
C LYS A 119 8.29 22.37 4.52
N TYR A 120 9.48 22.61 5.08
CA TYR A 120 10.01 21.79 6.17
C TYR A 120 9.41 22.23 7.51
N ASN A 121 8.76 21.29 8.21
CA ASN A 121 8.24 21.56 9.56
C ASN A 121 9.34 21.30 10.61
N ARG A 122 9.60 22.29 11.47
CA ARG A 122 10.64 22.22 12.52
C ARG A 122 10.11 21.93 13.91
N GLU A 123 8.78 21.86 14.06
CA GLU A 123 8.12 21.67 15.34
C GLU A 123 7.99 20.19 15.70
N VAL A 124 7.86 19.32 14.66
CA VAL A 124 7.71 17.88 14.88
C VAL A 124 9.05 17.19 15.13
N MET A 125 9.08 16.34 16.14
CA MET A 125 10.13 15.36 16.34
C MET A 125 9.81 14.09 15.55
N ILE A 126 10.72 13.66 14.67
CA ILE A 126 10.53 12.48 13.82
C ILE A 126 11.51 11.41 14.23
N ARG A 127 11.00 10.22 14.54
CA ARG A 127 11.76 9.06 14.95
C ARG A 127 11.00 7.75 14.73
N PRO A 128 11.69 6.59 14.70
CA PRO A 128 11.02 5.29 14.78
C PRO A 128 10.14 5.21 16.03
N ILE A 129 9.00 4.52 15.91
CA ILE A 129 8.17 4.17 17.06
C ILE A 129 8.57 2.78 17.58
N THR A 130 8.59 2.61 18.90
CA THR A 130 9.02 1.39 19.57
C THR A 130 8.05 0.92 20.63
N GLU A 131 7.45 1.85 21.35
CA GLU A 131 6.61 1.56 22.51
C GLU A 131 5.18 1.18 22.11
N ASP A 132 4.53 0.38 22.93
CA ASP A 132 3.15 -0.07 22.69
C ASP A 132 2.16 1.08 22.60
N TRP A 133 2.32 2.12 23.41
CA TRP A 133 1.45 3.30 23.38
C TRP A 133 1.65 4.16 22.11
N GLU A 134 2.83 4.14 21.52
CA GLU A 134 3.11 4.81 20.24
C GLU A 134 2.43 4.08 19.08
N TRP A 135 2.48 2.76 19.09
CA TRP A 135 1.75 1.94 18.12
C TRP A 135 0.24 2.15 18.21
N GLU A 136 -0.32 2.26 19.43
CA GLU A 136 -1.74 2.58 19.57
C GLU A 136 -2.06 3.98 19.04
N GLN A 137 -1.22 4.99 19.26
CA GLN A 137 -1.40 6.31 18.65
C GLN A 137 -1.31 6.25 17.11
N ALA A 138 -0.39 5.48 16.55
CA ALA A 138 -0.30 5.28 15.10
C ALA A 138 -1.58 4.62 14.54
N ILE A 139 -2.09 3.58 15.20
CA ILE A 139 -3.37 2.95 14.84
C ILE A 139 -4.50 3.98 14.84
N GLN A 140 -4.61 4.80 15.89
CA GLN A 140 -5.65 5.83 15.98
C GLN A 140 -5.49 6.90 14.90
N ASN A 141 -4.25 7.32 14.57
CA ASN A 141 -3.99 8.26 13.48
C ASN A 141 -4.43 7.67 12.13
N GLN A 142 -4.10 6.42 11.85
CA GLN A 142 -4.51 5.71 10.63
C GLN A 142 -6.04 5.60 10.52
N ILE A 143 -6.73 5.34 11.64
CA ILE A 143 -8.20 5.30 11.71
C ILE A 143 -8.81 6.69 11.50
N ALA A 144 -8.21 7.74 12.06
CA ALA A 144 -8.66 9.12 11.87
C ALA A 144 -8.54 9.59 10.40
N CYS A 145 -7.63 8.99 9.64
CA CYS A 145 -7.44 9.26 8.21
C CYS A 145 -8.35 8.41 7.29
N ARG A 146 -9.26 7.64 7.86
CA ARG A 146 -10.19 6.75 7.13
C ARG A 146 -10.92 7.48 6.00
N PRO A 147 -10.95 6.89 4.78
CA PRO A 147 -11.81 7.37 3.72
C PRO A 147 -13.30 7.31 4.11
N PRO A 148 -14.10 8.33 3.75
CA PRO A 148 -15.47 8.47 4.23
C PRO A 148 -16.42 7.36 3.77
N GLU A 149 -16.11 6.65 2.70
CA GLU A 149 -16.90 5.55 2.13
C GLU A 149 -16.90 4.28 2.98
N PHE A 150 -15.95 4.11 3.91
CA PHE A 150 -15.89 2.95 4.78
C PHE A 150 -16.52 3.23 6.14
N SER A 151 -17.26 2.26 6.71
CA SER A 151 -17.79 2.37 8.07
C SER A 151 -16.63 2.43 9.09
N LEU A 152 -16.86 3.18 10.18
CA LEU A 152 -15.84 3.28 11.23
C LEU A 152 -15.51 1.92 11.85
N GLN A 153 -16.54 1.12 12.13
CA GLN A 153 -16.38 -0.18 12.80
C GLN A 153 -15.60 -1.17 11.94
N GLY A 154 -15.99 -1.33 10.66
CA GLY A 154 -15.29 -2.23 9.73
C GLY A 154 -13.85 -1.80 9.49
N TYR A 155 -13.65 -0.48 9.29
CA TYR A 155 -12.32 0.08 9.08
C TYR A 155 -11.40 -0.08 10.29
N GLN A 156 -11.92 0.04 11.52
CA GLN A 156 -11.14 -0.20 12.73
C GLN A 156 -10.62 -1.63 12.82
N VAL A 157 -11.47 -2.62 12.52
CA VAL A 157 -11.08 -4.04 12.52
C VAL A 157 -9.98 -4.29 11.49
N PHE A 158 -10.21 -3.86 10.25
CA PHE A 158 -9.25 -3.95 9.17
C PHE A 158 -7.91 -3.30 9.52
N LYS A 159 -7.95 -2.03 9.97
CA LYS A 159 -6.74 -1.25 10.20
C LYS A 159 -5.92 -1.79 11.38
N ARG A 160 -6.56 -2.25 12.45
CA ARG A 160 -5.86 -2.89 13.58
C ARG A 160 -5.12 -4.14 13.13
N GLY A 161 -5.75 -5.01 12.34
CA GLY A 161 -5.09 -6.19 11.78
C GLY A 161 -3.90 -5.83 10.88
N GLN A 162 -4.07 -4.83 10.02
CA GLN A 162 -3.01 -4.34 9.15
C GLN A 162 -1.82 -3.74 9.93
N MET A 163 -2.09 -2.91 10.94
CA MET A 163 -1.05 -2.28 11.74
C MET A 163 -0.31 -3.29 12.64
N GLU A 164 -0.99 -4.31 13.14
CA GLU A 164 -0.34 -5.39 13.89
C GLU A 164 0.65 -6.17 13.01
N ARG A 165 0.29 -6.45 11.76
CA ARG A 165 1.23 -7.02 10.77
C ARG A 165 2.48 -6.15 10.63
N TYR A 166 2.32 -4.84 10.40
CA TYR A 166 3.44 -3.93 10.25
C TYR A 166 4.32 -3.88 11.49
N ARG A 167 3.72 -3.95 12.67
CA ARG A 167 4.43 -4.04 13.94
C ARG A 167 5.27 -5.31 14.04
N GLN A 168 4.71 -6.46 13.66
CA GLN A 168 5.42 -7.74 13.62
C GLN A 168 6.57 -7.72 12.61
N MET A 169 6.34 -7.17 11.42
CA MET A 169 7.40 -6.99 10.41
C MET A 169 8.53 -6.10 10.92
N THR A 170 8.22 -5.01 11.63
CA THR A 170 9.21 -4.14 12.25
C THR A 170 10.01 -4.88 13.32
N ARG A 171 9.36 -5.66 14.18
CA ARG A 171 10.02 -6.52 15.18
C ARG A 171 10.91 -7.60 14.55
N ALA A 172 10.53 -8.08 13.38
CA ALA A 172 11.31 -9.04 12.61
C ALA A 172 12.49 -8.40 11.83
N GLY A 173 12.70 -7.08 11.94
CA GLY A 173 13.77 -6.36 11.25
C GLY A 173 13.54 -6.16 9.75
N LEU A 174 12.29 -6.33 9.27
CA LEU A 174 11.93 -6.20 7.85
C LEU A 174 11.58 -4.76 7.44
N GLY A 175 11.73 -3.80 8.35
CA GLY A 175 11.43 -2.41 8.10
C GLY A 175 11.34 -1.60 9.38
N VAL A 176 10.81 -0.39 9.26
CA VAL A 176 10.65 0.56 10.35
C VAL A 176 9.31 1.27 10.22
N TRP A 177 8.66 1.54 11.34
CA TRP A 177 7.53 2.47 11.42
C TRP A 177 7.99 3.78 12.06
N VAL A 178 7.74 4.91 11.40
CA VAL A 178 8.25 6.23 11.80
C VAL A 178 7.08 7.14 12.13
N GLY A 179 7.13 7.76 13.31
CA GLY A 179 6.16 8.74 13.77
C GLY A 179 6.72 10.16 13.79
N ALA A 180 5.85 11.13 13.50
CA ALA A 180 6.06 12.54 13.74
C ALA A 180 5.28 12.97 14.97
N PHE A 181 5.96 13.54 15.96
CA PHE A 181 5.39 13.89 17.25
C PHE A 181 5.43 15.39 17.49
N LEU A 182 4.33 15.96 17.97
CA LEU A 182 4.31 17.25 18.67
C LEU A 182 4.24 16.94 20.16
N GLU A 183 5.32 17.24 20.88
CA GLU A 183 5.52 16.79 22.26
C GLU A 183 5.39 15.25 22.36
N LYS A 184 4.30 14.74 22.96
CA LYS A 184 4.01 13.31 23.11
C LYS A 184 2.89 12.81 22.17
N GLN A 185 2.28 13.72 21.40
CA GLN A 185 1.20 13.37 20.50
C GLN A 185 1.73 13.01 19.11
N LEU A 186 1.43 11.80 18.64
CA LEU A 186 1.69 11.40 17.26
C LEU A 186 0.68 12.11 16.34
N VAL A 187 1.19 12.82 15.33
CA VAL A 187 0.38 13.63 14.40
C VAL A 187 0.53 13.20 12.94
N ALA A 188 1.51 12.35 12.65
CA ALA A 188 1.66 11.69 11.35
C ALA A 188 2.53 10.45 11.51
N ASP A 189 2.34 9.48 10.65
CA ASP A 189 3.12 8.24 10.64
C ASP A 189 3.23 7.63 9.24
N LEU A 190 4.19 6.74 9.09
CA LEU A 190 4.41 5.92 7.90
C LEU A 190 5.29 4.71 8.22
N GLY A 191 5.21 3.68 7.38
CA GLY A 191 6.15 2.57 7.36
C GLY A 191 7.12 2.61 6.19
N VAL A 192 8.33 2.05 6.37
CA VAL A 192 9.26 1.72 5.28
C VAL A 192 9.66 0.27 5.46
N PHE A 193 9.30 -0.60 4.50
CA PHE A 193 9.62 -2.04 4.52
C PHE A 193 10.59 -2.41 3.41
N VAL A 194 11.44 -3.40 3.67
CA VAL A 194 12.63 -3.67 2.86
C VAL A 194 12.54 -4.99 2.12
N THR A 195 12.85 -4.97 0.82
CA THR A 195 13.15 -6.15 0.01
C THR A 195 14.24 -5.81 -1.00
N ASP A 196 15.22 -6.68 -1.20
CA ASP A 196 16.27 -6.53 -2.24
C ASP A 196 16.92 -5.13 -2.27
N LYS A 197 17.19 -4.55 -1.11
CA LYS A 197 17.71 -3.18 -0.93
C LYS A 197 16.75 -2.06 -1.40
N ILE A 198 15.49 -2.37 -1.61
CA ILE A 198 14.43 -1.42 -1.91
C ILE A 198 13.62 -1.16 -0.63
N GLY A 199 13.44 0.11 -0.28
CA GLY A 199 12.56 0.57 0.80
C GLY A 199 11.20 0.98 0.24
N ARG A 200 10.14 0.19 0.51
CA ARG A 200 8.76 0.50 0.13
C ARG A 200 8.07 1.29 1.23
N PHE A 201 7.65 2.49 0.91
CA PHE A 201 6.80 3.29 1.78
C PHE A 201 5.40 2.72 1.87
N GLN A 202 4.80 2.81 3.07
CA GLN A 202 3.47 2.27 3.32
C GLN A 202 2.68 3.17 4.27
N GLN A 203 1.40 3.40 3.96
CA GLN A 203 0.43 4.07 4.82
C GLN A 203 0.91 5.45 5.33
N VAL A 204 1.28 6.34 4.41
CA VAL A 204 1.73 7.71 4.75
C VAL A 204 0.54 8.55 5.13
N GLU A 205 0.34 8.76 6.44
CA GLU A 205 -0.81 9.49 6.93
C GLU A 205 -0.42 10.66 7.81
N THR A 206 -1.14 11.77 7.63
CA THR A 206 -1.08 12.94 8.52
C THR A 206 -2.48 13.20 9.07
N HIS A 207 -2.60 13.24 10.39
CA HIS A 207 -3.86 13.48 11.07
C HIS A 207 -4.57 14.71 10.49
N PRO A 208 -5.88 14.66 10.19
CA PRO A 208 -6.60 15.73 9.49
C PRO A 208 -6.38 17.13 10.06
N GLU A 209 -6.37 17.29 11.38
CA GLU A 209 -6.17 18.57 12.06
C GLU A 209 -4.76 19.17 11.92
N TYR A 210 -3.77 18.34 11.53
CA TYR A 210 -2.38 18.76 11.38
C TYR A 210 -1.93 18.87 9.92
N ARG A 211 -2.84 18.65 8.96
CA ARG A 211 -2.54 18.78 7.52
C ARG A 211 -2.14 20.20 7.14
N ARG A 212 -1.49 20.33 5.98
CA ARG A 212 -1.02 21.60 5.40
C ARG A 212 0.03 22.37 6.22
N ARG A 213 0.64 21.75 7.22
CA ARG A 213 1.73 22.32 8.05
C ARG A 213 3.13 21.86 7.60
N GLY A 214 3.27 21.16 6.46
CA GLY A 214 4.54 20.62 5.97
C GLY A 214 5.00 19.33 6.66
N ILE A 215 4.18 18.76 7.56
CA ILE A 215 4.53 17.56 8.36
C ILE A 215 4.75 16.35 7.46
N CYS A 216 3.83 16.07 6.53
CA CYS A 216 3.96 14.93 5.59
C CYS A 216 5.31 14.94 4.85
N GLY A 217 5.65 16.06 4.19
CA GLY A 217 6.90 16.18 3.46
C GLY A 217 8.14 16.03 4.35
N THR A 218 8.09 16.58 5.56
CA THR A 218 9.18 16.45 6.53
C THR A 218 9.32 15.02 7.03
N LEU A 219 8.20 14.33 7.31
CA LEU A 219 8.19 12.94 7.74
C LEU A 219 8.77 12.02 6.66
N VAL A 220 8.29 12.13 5.41
CA VAL A 220 8.80 11.34 4.27
C VAL A 220 10.30 11.60 4.06
N TYR A 221 10.74 12.85 4.09
CA TYR A 221 12.17 13.20 3.97
C TYR A 221 13.02 12.55 5.06
N ARG A 222 12.62 12.69 6.34
CA ARG A 222 13.36 12.14 7.47
C ARG A 222 13.36 10.60 7.49
N ALA A 223 12.23 9.98 7.17
CA ALA A 223 12.13 8.53 7.03
C ALA A 223 12.99 8.01 5.87
N SER A 224 13.06 8.76 4.76
CA SER A 224 13.96 8.46 3.64
C SER A 224 15.42 8.49 4.04
N CYS A 225 15.86 9.56 4.72
CA CYS A 225 17.24 9.66 5.23
C CYS A 225 17.56 8.48 6.15
N TYR A 226 16.65 8.18 7.10
CA TYR A 226 16.83 7.07 8.02
C TYR A 226 16.94 5.71 7.28
N ALA A 227 16.10 5.50 6.28
CA ALA A 227 16.12 4.26 5.51
C ALA A 227 17.42 4.08 4.72
N LEU A 228 17.87 5.11 4.02
CA LEU A 228 19.12 5.08 3.25
C LEU A 228 20.36 4.91 4.13
N GLU A 229 20.36 5.50 5.34
CA GLU A 229 21.51 5.51 6.24
C GLU A 229 21.58 4.28 7.18
N HIS A 230 20.42 3.72 7.60
CA HIS A 230 20.38 2.77 8.72
C HIS A 230 19.78 1.40 8.40
N ILE A 231 18.95 1.26 7.36
CA ILE A 231 18.31 -0.03 7.05
C ILE A 231 18.77 -0.67 5.72
N GLY A 232 19.86 -0.15 5.16
CA GLY A 232 20.57 -0.81 4.07
C GLY A 232 19.87 -0.76 2.71
N VAL A 233 18.93 0.15 2.50
CA VAL A 233 18.29 0.37 1.20
C VAL A 233 19.10 1.34 0.34
N ASN A 234 19.02 1.20 -0.97
CA ASN A 234 19.61 2.13 -1.92
C ASN A 234 18.59 2.74 -2.89
N THR A 235 17.37 2.22 -2.86
CA THR A 235 16.24 2.71 -3.65
C THR A 235 15.03 2.82 -2.74
N LEU A 236 14.30 3.92 -2.85
CA LEU A 236 13.07 4.17 -2.12
C LEU A 236 11.91 4.19 -3.13
N VAL A 237 10.81 3.52 -2.79
CA VAL A 237 9.63 3.39 -3.64
C VAL A 237 8.39 3.86 -2.90
N MET A 238 7.61 4.68 -3.60
CA MET A 238 6.33 5.21 -3.17
C MET A 238 5.28 4.87 -4.22
N VAL A 239 4.10 4.41 -3.79
CA VAL A 239 2.93 4.28 -4.66
C VAL A 239 1.87 5.24 -4.18
N ALA A 240 1.40 6.10 -5.06
CA ALA A 240 0.45 7.15 -4.75
C ALA A 240 -0.68 7.17 -5.79
N ASP A 241 -1.91 7.46 -5.35
CA ASP A 241 -3.03 7.72 -6.24
C ASP A 241 -2.68 8.89 -7.18
N GLU A 242 -2.85 8.71 -8.49
CA GLU A 242 -2.56 9.72 -9.51
C GLU A 242 -3.40 10.99 -9.33
N ASN A 243 -4.62 10.86 -8.83
CA ASN A 243 -5.55 11.96 -8.64
C ASN A 243 -5.33 12.69 -7.31
N TYR A 244 -4.46 12.18 -6.45
CA TYR A 244 -4.23 12.75 -5.13
C TYR A 244 -2.94 13.59 -5.09
N HIS A 245 -3.01 14.75 -4.47
CA HIS A 245 -1.90 15.72 -4.42
C HIS A 245 -0.62 15.23 -3.71
N ALA A 246 -0.65 14.06 -3.08
CA ALA A 246 0.52 13.52 -2.37
C ALA A 246 1.73 13.27 -3.28
N ALA A 247 1.50 12.85 -4.53
CA ALA A 247 2.58 12.65 -5.50
C ALA A 247 3.46 13.91 -5.64
N LYS A 248 2.87 15.11 -5.71
CA LYS A 248 3.60 16.39 -5.77
C LYS A 248 4.46 16.65 -4.53
N ILE A 249 4.02 16.20 -3.34
CA ILE A 249 4.82 16.29 -2.13
C ILE A 249 6.05 15.41 -2.27
N TYR A 250 5.89 14.16 -2.74
CA TYR A 250 6.98 13.21 -2.93
C TYR A 250 7.98 13.68 -4.00
N GLU A 251 7.50 14.19 -5.13
CA GLU A 251 8.34 14.81 -6.17
C GLU A 251 9.16 15.99 -5.61
N SER A 252 8.57 16.80 -4.75
CA SER A 252 9.27 17.92 -4.11
C SER A 252 10.44 17.49 -3.21
N ILE A 253 10.46 16.23 -2.76
CA ILE A 253 11.47 15.59 -1.95
C ILE A 253 12.54 14.88 -2.80
N GLY A 254 12.27 14.67 -4.09
CA GLY A 254 13.20 14.06 -5.03
C GLY A 254 12.74 12.73 -5.65
N PHE A 255 11.56 12.24 -5.28
CA PHE A 255 10.97 11.09 -5.96
C PHE A 255 10.60 11.46 -7.40
N LYS A 256 10.68 10.50 -8.32
CA LYS A 256 10.34 10.68 -9.73
C LYS A 256 9.34 9.62 -10.16
N PRO A 257 8.33 9.96 -10.95
CA PRO A 257 7.44 8.98 -11.58
C PRO A 257 8.24 7.97 -12.39
N LYS A 258 7.95 6.69 -12.21
CA LYS A 258 8.65 5.56 -12.81
C LYS A 258 7.72 4.66 -13.59
N GLU A 259 6.59 4.30 -12.99
CA GLU A 259 5.60 3.37 -13.53
C GLU A 259 4.20 3.83 -13.19
N HIS A 260 3.21 3.32 -13.91
CA HIS A 260 1.79 3.47 -13.60
C HIS A 260 1.21 2.10 -13.26
N GLN A 261 0.65 1.98 -12.06
CA GLN A 261 0.00 0.77 -11.58
C GLN A 261 -1.51 0.93 -11.68
N VAL A 262 -2.16 -0.06 -12.29
CA VAL A 262 -3.62 -0.07 -12.46
C VAL A 262 -4.20 -1.30 -11.82
N SER A 263 -5.40 -1.15 -11.28
CA SER A 263 -6.10 -2.24 -10.61
C SER A 263 -7.60 -1.99 -10.56
N LEU A 264 -8.34 -3.05 -10.27
CA LEU A 264 -9.79 -3.03 -10.10
C LEU A 264 -10.14 -3.60 -8.74
N ASP A 265 -11.07 -2.97 -8.04
CA ASP A 265 -11.71 -3.56 -6.87
C ASP A 265 -13.22 -3.38 -6.87
N TRP A 266 -13.89 -4.27 -6.17
CA TRP A 266 -15.33 -4.25 -5.95
C TRP A 266 -15.64 -4.71 -4.53
N TRP A 267 -16.59 -4.06 -3.90
CA TRP A 267 -17.20 -4.51 -2.65
C TRP A 267 -18.67 -4.14 -2.61
N ASP A 268 -19.44 -4.87 -1.80
CA ASP A 268 -20.86 -4.58 -1.60
C ASP A 268 -21.03 -3.31 -0.76
N LYS A 269 -21.28 -2.17 -1.44
CA LYS A 269 -21.45 -0.86 -0.79
C LYS A 269 -22.66 -0.78 0.15
N SER A 270 -23.58 -1.76 0.09
CA SER A 270 -24.74 -1.81 0.99
C SER A 270 -24.37 -2.34 2.39
N LYS A 271 -23.19 -2.95 2.53
CA LYS A 271 -22.70 -3.57 3.77
C LYS A 271 -21.59 -2.79 4.47
N VAL A 272 -21.26 -1.59 3.98
CA VAL A 272 -20.16 -0.77 4.48
C VAL A 272 -20.64 0.33 5.41
#